data_8e92d07feeb0d842cf246205bf523e32
#
_entry.id   8e92d07feeb0d842cf246205bf523e32
#
_cell.length_a   1.000
_cell.length_b   1.000
_cell.length_c   1.000
_cell.angle_alpha   90.00
_cell.angle_beta   90.00
_cell.angle_gamma   90.00
#
_symmetry.space_group_name_H-M   'P 1'
#
loop_
_entity.id
_entity.type
_entity.pdbx_description
1 polymer ?
#
loop_
_entity_poly.entity_id
_entity_poly.type
_entity_poly.pdbx_seq_one_letter_code
_entity_poly.pdbx_strand_id
1 'polypeptide(L)'
;EHTLKKYQPLALTSDLTAKKFFDAWRALRNGTAQCVIGTRAAVFSNFKNLGCIIVDEEQNPHYKSWDMAPYYHTVAVAQKLAELSGARLILGSDAPSIKSYYLAQEGAYDLIEDAHPAPHAHHIAIVDMRNELVDKNFTPFSYQTKQILETLADEKDKKAILFVSRRGSESFSFCQDCSHIERC
;
A
#
# COMPACT_ATOMS: atom_id res chain seq x y z
N GLU A 1 19.63 -3.59 3.30
CA GLU A 1 20.58 -2.81 4.15
C GLU A 1 22.03 -3.00 3.77
N HIS A 2 22.51 -4.22 3.52
CA HIS A 2 23.93 -4.45 3.25
C HIS A 2 24.45 -3.78 1.97
N THR A 3 23.66 -3.71 0.91
CA THR A 3 24.05 -3.19 -0.40
C THR A 3 24.25 -1.67 -0.42
N LEU A 4 23.52 -0.95 0.43
CA LEU A 4 23.56 0.52 0.47
C LEU A 4 24.58 1.09 1.47
N LYS A 5 25.26 0.25 2.27
CA LYS A 5 26.27 0.72 3.26
C LYS A 5 27.38 1.56 2.63
N LYS A 6 27.73 1.28 1.38
CA LYS A 6 28.73 2.06 0.63
C LYS A 6 28.37 3.54 0.51
N TYR A 7 27.07 3.86 0.45
CA TYR A 7 26.57 5.23 0.24
C TYR A 7 26.20 5.93 1.55
N GLN A 8 26.39 5.29 2.71
CA GLN A 8 26.09 5.85 4.03
C GLN A 8 24.72 6.55 4.05
N PRO A 9 23.61 5.82 3.79
CA PRO A 9 22.32 6.44 3.66
C PRO A 9 21.89 7.10 4.96
N LEU A 10 21.34 8.30 4.88
CA LEU A 10 20.69 8.96 5.99
C LEU A 10 19.29 8.40 6.18
N ALA A 11 18.94 8.02 7.41
CA ALA A 11 17.56 7.63 7.74
C ALA A 11 16.74 8.89 8.07
N LEU A 12 15.59 9.06 7.40
CA LEU A 12 14.59 10.08 7.71
C LEU A 12 13.29 9.40 8.14
N THR A 13 13.17 9.14 9.43
CA THR A 13 12.02 8.51 10.07
C THR A 13 11.33 9.48 11.03
N SER A 14 10.09 9.18 11.40
CA SER A 14 9.30 10.01 12.34
C SER A 14 9.88 10.08 13.76
N ASP A 15 10.76 9.16 14.11
CA ASP A 15 11.35 9.04 15.45
C ASP A 15 12.61 9.92 15.62
N LEU A 16 13.02 10.61 14.58
CA LEU A 16 14.17 11.50 14.66
C LEU A 16 13.85 12.72 15.53
N THR A 17 14.80 13.07 16.41
CA THR A 17 14.74 14.35 17.10
C THR A 17 14.84 15.49 16.10
N ALA A 18 14.24 16.65 16.41
CA ALA A 18 14.27 17.82 15.54
C ALA A 18 15.70 18.22 15.13
N LYS A 19 16.66 18.07 16.04
CA LYS A 19 18.08 18.33 15.76
C LYS A 19 18.64 17.38 14.70
N LYS A 20 18.43 16.06 14.86
CA LYS A 20 18.92 15.04 13.91
C LYS A 20 18.26 15.23 12.53
N PHE A 21 16.98 15.55 12.52
CA PHE A 21 16.26 15.85 11.27
C PHE A 21 16.86 17.06 10.55
N PHE A 22 17.11 18.14 11.28
CA PHE A 22 17.72 19.34 10.73
C PHE A 22 19.15 19.09 10.21
N ASP A 23 19.96 18.34 10.95
CA ASP A 23 21.32 18.00 10.54
C ASP A 23 21.32 17.14 9.25
N ALA A 24 20.42 16.16 9.15
CA ALA A 24 20.22 15.35 7.95
C ALA A 24 19.75 16.20 6.76
N TRP A 25 18.77 17.07 6.97
CA TRP A 25 18.27 17.99 5.95
C TRP A 25 19.39 18.92 5.41
N ARG A 26 20.22 19.45 6.31
CA ARG A 26 21.36 20.29 5.96
C ARG A 26 22.44 19.55 5.17
N ALA A 27 22.72 18.28 5.55
CA ALA A 27 23.67 17.42 4.86
C ALA A 27 23.23 17.15 3.41
N LEU A 28 21.93 16.90 3.18
CA LEU A 28 21.35 16.71 1.85
C LEU A 28 21.44 17.99 1.00
N ARG A 29 21.05 19.12 1.57
CA ARG A 29 21.12 20.42 0.89
C ARG A 29 22.53 20.80 0.48
N ASN A 30 23.51 20.51 1.32
CA ASN A 30 24.92 20.81 1.06
C ASN A 30 25.58 19.78 0.14
N GLY A 31 24.90 18.66 -0.18
CA GLY A 31 25.43 17.57 -1.01
C GLY A 31 26.47 16.69 -0.32
N THR A 32 26.59 16.78 1.02
CA THR A 32 27.48 15.89 1.79
C THR A 32 26.87 14.50 2.00
N ALA A 33 25.55 14.38 1.93
CA ALA A 33 24.85 13.10 1.90
C ALA A 33 24.25 12.86 0.49
N GLN A 34 24.47 11.67 -0.02
CA GLN A 34 24.08 11.28 -1.38
C GLN A 34 22.86 10.36 -1.43
N CYS A 35 22.50 9.77 -0.30
CA CYS A 35 21.40 8.81 -0.23
C CYS A 35 20.56 9.04 1.02
N VAL A 36 19.25 8.94 0.86
CA VAL A 36 18.27 8.96 1.96
C VAL A 36 17.40 7.73 1.89
N ILE A 37 17.12 7.15 3.03
CA ILE A 37 16.07 6.16 3.22
C ILE A 37 15.09 6.73 4.23
N GLY A 38 13.81 6.71 3.92
CA GLY A 38 12.80 7.25 4.83
C GLY A 38 11.39 6.83 4.50
N THR A 39 10.47 7.25 5.34
CA THR A 39 9.04 7.06 5.14
C THR A 39 8.48 8.10 4.16
N ARG A 40 7.16 8.14 3.99
CA ARG A 40 6.46 9.05 3.06
C ARG A 40 6.95 10.51 3.06
N ALA A 41 7.39 11.03 4.22
CA ALA A 41 7.86 12.41 4.34
C ALA A 41 9.24 12.64 3.71
N ALA A 42 10.01 11.60 3.46
CA ALA A 42 11.34 11.71 2.86
C ALA A 42 11.31 12.28 1.43
N VAL A 43 10.16 12.18 0.74
CA VAL A 43 9.99 12.79 -0.60
C VAL A 43 10.17 14.31 -0.61
N PHE A 44 10.02 14.97 0.53
CA PHE A 44 10.24 16.42 0.67
C PHE A 44 11.69 16.79 1.03
N SER A 45 12.61 15.84 0.99
CA SER A 45 14.02 16.12 1.23
C SER A 45 14.60 17.02 0.13
N ASN A 46 15.39 17.98 0.55
CA ASN A 46 15.97 18.97 -0.36
C ASN A 46 17.33 18.50 -0.88
N PHE A 47 17.32 17.73 -1.95
CA PHE A 47 18.54 17.33 -2.66
C PHE A 47 19.04 18.43 -3.60
N LYS A 48 20.34 18.65 -3.61
CA LYS A 48 20.96 19.60 -4.55
C LYS A 48 20.89 19.12 -6.00
N ASN A 49 21.16 17.81 -6.20
CA ASN A 49 21.14 17.15 -7.51
C ASN A 49 20.47 15.78 -7.32
N LEU A 50 19.17 15.74 -7.50
CA LEU A 50 18.41 14.49 -7.36
C LEU A 50 18.55 13.67 -8.64
N GLY A 51 19.12 12.49 -8.55
CA GLY A 51 19.33 11.60 -9.71
C GLY A 51 18.34 10.45 -9.80
N CYS A 52 17.83 9.97 -8.65
CA CYS A 52 16.91 8.85 -8.63
C CYS A 52 16.00 8.89 -7.40
N ILE A 53 14.74 8.51 -7.59
CA ILE A 53 13.76 8.27 -6.54
C ILE A 53 13.29 6.83 -6.67
N ILE A 54 13.34 6.08 -5.58
CA ILE A 54 12.84 4.70 -5.52
C ILE A 54 11.70 4.69 -4.49
N VAL A 55 10.54 4.23 -4.92
CA VAL A 55 9.38 4.01 -4.06
C VAL A 55 9.10 2.52 -4.03
N ASP A 56 9.33 1.92 -2.89
CA ASP A 56 9.05 0.51 -2.64
C ASP A 56 7.60 0.33 -2.19
N GLU A 57 6.97 -0.79 -2.57
CA GLU A 57 5.53 -1.04 -2.32
C GLU A 57 4.63 0.15 -2.71
N GLU A 58 4.76 0.66 -3.92
CA GLU A 58 4.10 1.88 -4.38
C GLU A 58 2.57 1.87 -4.20
N GLN A 59 1.96 0.68 -4.18
CA GLN A 59 0.53 0.45 -3.96
C GLN A 59 0.09 0.65 -2.50
N ASN A 60 1.03 0.80 -1.56
CA ASN A 60 0.73 0.85 -0.15
C ASN A 60 -0.13 2.08 0.20
N PRO A 61 -1.32 1.90 0.82
CA PRO A 61 -2.23 3.01 1.15
C PRO A 61 -1.64 4.02 2.14
N HIS A 62 -0.60 3.65 2.89
CA HIS A 62 0.10 4.57 3.78
C HIS A 62 0.84 5.70 3.06
N TYR A 63 1.06 5.60 1.75
CA TYR A 63 1.60 6.70 0.96
C TYR A 63 0.62 7.86 0.76
N LYS A 64 -0.64 7.68 1.09
CA LYS A 64 -1.62 8.76 1.12
C LYS A 64 -1.70 9.37 2.52
N SER A 65 -1.53 10.69 2.63
CA SER A 65 -1.72 11.41 3.88
C SER A 65 -3.23 11.58 4.16
N TRP A 66 -3.70 11.02 5.28
CA TRP A 66 -5.11 11.04 5.67
C TRP A 66 -5.40 11.96 6.84
N ASP A 67 -4.41 12.14 7.71
CA ASP A 67 -4.54 12.58 9.09
C ASP A 67 -4.09 14.02 9.33
N MET A 68 -3.22 14.55 8.47
CA MET A 68 -2.70 15.91 8.60
C MET A 68 -2.59 16.62 7.25
N ALA A 69 -2.94 17.89 7.23
CA ALA A 69 -2.65 18.78 6.10
C ALA A 69 -1.14 19.08 6.02
N PRO A 70 -0.56 19.21 4.81
CA PRO A 70 -1.23 19.07 3.52
C PRO A 70 -1.54 17.60 3.18
N TYR A 71 -2.72 17.37 2.59
CA TYR A 71 -3.08 16.05 2.08
C TYR A 71 -2.36 15.80 0.76
N TYR A 72 -1.55 14.77 0.70
CA TYR A 72 -0.78 14.42 -0.50
C TYR A 72 -0.68 12.91 -0.66
N HIS A 73 -0.33 12.50 -1.86
CA HIS A 73 0.05 11.13 -2.18
C HIS A 73 1.53 11.09 -2.53
N THR A 74 2.33 10.36 -1.77
CA THR A 74 3.80 10.34 -1.91
C THR A 74 4.25 9.97 -3.31
N VAL A 75 3.64 8.97 -3.95
CA VAL A 75 3.97 8.56 -5.33
C VAL A 75 3.74 9.71 -6.31
N ALA A 76 2.62 10.46 -6.17
CA ALA A 76 2.34 11.59 -7.04
C ALA A 76 3.35 12.74 -6.85
N VAL A 77 3.76 12.98 -5.59
CA VAL A 77 4.82 13.97 -5.30
C VAL A 77 6.15 13.51 -5.85
N ALA A 78 6.51 12.23 -5.69
CA ALA A 78 7.73 11.64 -6.22
C ALA A 78 7.78 11.74 -7.75
N GLN A 79 6.68 11.44 -8.42
CA GLN A 79 6.56 11.60 -9.87
C GLN A 79 6.81 13.05 -10.29
N LYS A 80 6.14 14.00 -9.63
CA LYS A 80 6.31 15.42 -9.95
C LYS A 80 7.71 15.93 -9.67
N LEU A 81 8.31 15.47 -8.58
CA LEU A 81 9.69 15.81 -8.23
C LEU A 81 10.68 15.24 -9.26
N ALA A 82 10.49 14.00 -9.72
CA ALA A 82 11.31 13.40 -10.77
C ALA A 82 11.21 14.19 -12.08
N GLU A 83 10.01 14.59 -12.50
CA GLU A 83 9.80 15.43 -13.68
C GLU A 83 10.55 16.77 -13.57
N LEU A 84 10.42 17.45 -12.42
CA LEU A 84 11.03 18.78 -12.22
C LEU A 84 12.56 18.73 -12.10
N SER A 85 13.11 17.65 -11.56
CA SER A 85 14.56 17.50 -11.35
C SER A 85 15.28 16.75 -12.48
N GLY A 86 14.55 16.14 -13.42
CA GLY A 86 15.10 15.22 -14.40
C GLY A 86 15.61 13.90 -13.80
N ALA A 87 15.17 13.56 -12.60
CA ALA A 87 15.57 12.36 -11.91
C ALA A 87 14.81 11.13 -12.45
N ARG A 88 15.42 9.96 -12.33
CA ARG A 88 14.75 8.70 -12.64
C ARG A 88 13.79 8.33 -11.48
N LEU A 89 12.57 7.95 -11.80
CA LEU A 89 11.61 7.37 -10.85
C LEU A 89 11.54 5.87 -11.05
N ILE A 90 11.65 5.12 -9.97
CA ILE A 90 11.48 3.66 -9.94
C ILE A 90 10.39 3.34 -8.92
N LEU A 91 9.35 2.66 -9.37
CA LEU A 91 8.25 2.19 -8.54
C LEU A 91 8.35 0.67 -8.43
N GLY A 92 8.54 0.16 -7.21
CA GLY A 92 8.59 -1.28 -6.91
C GLY A 92 7.29 -1.76 -6.31
N SER A 93 6.81 -2.94 -6.73
CA SER A 93 5.60 -3.55 -6.21
C SER A 93 5.48 -5.02 -6.63
N ASP A 94 4.99 -5.86 -5.74
CA ASP A 94 4.55 -7.23 -6.08
C ASP A 94 3.17 -7.22 -6.75
N ALA A 95 2.37 -6.19 -6.53
CA ALA A 95 1.04 -5.99 -7.11
C ALA A 95 0.81 -4.50 -7.32
N PRO A 96 1.27 -3.94 -8.46
CA PRO A 96 1.24 -2.50 -8.70
C PRO A 96 -0.18 -1.93 -8.61
N SER A 97 -0.27 -0.66 -8.23
CA SER A 97 -1.55 0.05 -8.22
C SER A 97 -2.15 0.08 -9.63
N ILE A 98 -3.48 0.09 -9.70
CA ILE A 98 -4.21 0.16 -10.99
C ILE A 98 -3.70 1.34 -11.83
N LYS A 99 -3.42 2.47 -11.19
CA LYS A 99 -2.92 3.67 -11.87
C LYS A 99 -1.52 3.44 -12.48
N SER A 100 -0.59 2.89 -11.71
CA SER A 100 0.79 2.65 -12.19
C SER A 100 0.81 1.61 -13.29
N TYR A 101 0.03 0.54 -13.14
CA TYR A 101 -0.10 -0.49 -14.16
C TYR A 101 -0.73 0.06 -15.44
N TYR A 102 -1.80 0.85 -15.35
CA TYR A 102 -2.40 1.52 -16.50
C TYR A 102 -1.41 2.42 -17.23
N LEU A 103 -0.64 3.25 -16.51
CA LEU A 103 0.38 4.11 -17.11
C LEU A 103 1.48 3.32 -17.81
N ALA A 104 1.82 2.13 -17.32
CA ALA A 104 2.76 1.23 -17.98
C ALA A 104 2.16 0.64 -19.27
N GLN A 105 0.88 0.25 -19.28
CA GLN A 105 0.20 -0.23 -20.47
C GLN A 105 0.08 0.85 -21.56
N GLU A 106 -0.12 2.11 -21.17
CA GLU A 106 -0.15 3.26 -22.07
C GLU A 106 1.24 3.71 -22.53
N GLY A 107 2.32 3.04 -22.10
CA GLY A 107 3.69 3.36 -22.47
C GLY A 107 4.26 4.63 -21.79
N ALA A 108 3.61 5.15 -20.76
CA ALA A 108 4.12 6.28 -19.96
C ALA A 108 5.19 5.83 -18.96
N TYR A 109 5.19 4.55 -18.59
CA TYR A 109 6.21 3.90 -17.76
C TYR A 109 6.77 2.68 -18.47
N ASP A 110 8.05 2.42 -18.26
CA ASP A 110 8.67 1.15 -18.66
C ASP A 110 8.32 0.10 -17.61
N LEU A 111 7.64 -0.98 -18.00
CA LEU A 111 7.33 -2.11 -17.14
C LEU A 111 8.50 -3.10 -17.15
N ILE A 112 9.04 -3.36 -15.97
CA ILE A 112 10.06 -4.38 -15.76
C ILE A 112 9.43 -5.47 -14.88
N GLU A 113 9.17 -6.63 -15.48
CA GLU A 113 8.65 -7.78 -14.75
C GLU A 113 9.80 -8.71 -14.35
N ASP A 114 9.82 -9.11 -13.08
CA ASP A 114 10.70 -10.17 -12.63
C ASP A 114 10.07 -11.52 -13.03
N ALA A 115 10.82 -12.30 -13.80
CA ALA A 115 10.38 -13.59 -14.34
C ALA A 115 10.32 -14.69 -13.24
N HIS A 116 9.65 -14.42 -12.14
CA HIS A 116 9.31 -15.47 -11.18
C HIS A 116 8.15 -16.29 -11.77
N PRO A 117 8.25 -17.63 -11.76
CA PRO A 117 7.13 -18.45 -12.19
C PRO A 117 5.91 -18.09 -11.34
N ALA A 118 4.80 -17.79 -12.01
CA ALA A 118 3.54 -17.50 -11.33
C ALA A 118 3.28 -18.62 -10.31
N PRO A 119 3.06 -18.31 -9.04
CA PRO A 119 2.67 -19.32 -8.07
C PRO A 119 1.43 -20.03 -8.60
N HIS A 120 1.35 -21.32 -8.34
CA HIS A 120 0.29 -22.22 -8.79
C HIS A 120 -1.06 -21.53 -8.90
N ALA A 121 -1.78 -21.79 -9.99
CA ALA A 121 -3.10 -21.24 -10.23
C ALA A 121 -4.01 -21.44 -8.99
N HIS A 122 -4.22 -20.36 -8.25
CA HIS A 122 -5.15 -20.37 -7.13
C HIS A 122 -6.57 -20.26 -7.69
N HIS A 123 -7.48 -21.09 -7.17
CA HIS A 123 -8.90 -20.92 -7.46
C HIS A 123 -9.39 -19.66 -6.72
N ILE A 124 -9.63 -18.60 -7.49
CA ILE A 124 -10.20 -17.36 -6.97
C ILE A 124 -11.68 -17.34 -7.35
N ALA A 125 -12.56 -17.26 -6.35
CA ALA A 125 -13.98 -17.06 -6.56
C ALA A 125 -14.40 -15.71 -5.98
N ILE A 126 -15.14 -14.93 -6.78
CA ILE A 126 -15.73 -13.65 -6.33
C ILE A 126 -17.22 -13.90 -6.14
N VAL A 127 -17.71 -13.68 -4.93
CA VAL A 127 -19.11 -13.88 -4.58
C VAL A 127 -19.77 -12.51 -4.36
N ASP A 128 -20.86 -12.24 -5.09
CA ASP A 128 -21.67 -11.05 -4.86
C ASP A 128 -22.61 -11.27 -3.66
N MET A 129 -22.26 -10.67 -2.54
CA MET A 129 -23.03 -10.79 -1.29
C MET A 129 -24.45 -10.20 -1.38
N ARG A 130 -24.77 -9.41 -2.40
CA ARG A 130 -26.16 -8.94 -2.61
C ARG A 130 -27.07 -10.07 -3.01
N ASN A 131 -26.58 -11.02 -3.79
CA ASN A 131 -27.36 -12.23 -4.14
C ASN A 131 -27.58 -13.10 -2.91
N GLU A 132 -26.60 -13.22 -2.05
CA GLU A 132 -26.71 -13.93 -0.78
C GLU A 132 -27.79 -13.33 0.14
N LEU A 133 -27.94 -12.00 0.13
CA LEU A 133 -29.03 -11.33 0.88
C LEU A 133 -30.41 -11.64 0.31
N VAL A 134 -30.55 -11.73 -1.02
CA VAL A 134 -31.81 -12.16 -1.68
C VAL A 134 -32.17 -13.57 -1.24
N ASP A 135 -31.19 -14.45 -1.12
CA ASP A 135 -31.32 -15.83 -0.64
C ASP A 135 -31.43 -15.94 0.90
N LYS A 136 -31.68 -14.79 1.57
CA LYS A 136 -31.82 -14.68 3.04
C LYS A 136 -30.58 -15.09 3.84
N ASN A 137 -29.40 -15.02 3.25
CA ASN A 137 -28.15 -15.18 3.98
C ASN A 137 -27.72 -13.81 4.57
N PHE A 138 -28.07 -13.57 5.81
CA PHE A 138 -27.70 -12.33 6.53
C PHE A 138 -26.37 -12.44 7.28
N THR A 139 -25.60 -13.50 7.05
CA THR A 139 -24.30 -13.67 7.68
C THR A 139 -23.20 -12.98 6.89
N PRO A 140 -22.04 -12.66 7.50
CA PRO A 140 -20.92 -12.05 6.77
C PRO A 140 -20.23 -13.03 5.80
N PHE A 141 -20.62 -14.30 5.80
CA PHE A 141 -20.04 -15.34 4.96
C PHE A 141 -21.04 -15.81 3.90
N SER A 142 -20.57 -15.94 2.67
CA SER A 142 -21.37 -16.58 1.62
C SER A 142 -21.59 -18.07 1.93
N TYR A 143 -22.63 -18.67 1.33
CA TYR A 143 -22.86 -20.11 1.42
C TYR A 143 -21.63 -20.91 0.97
N GLN A 144 -20.99 -20.47 -0.11
CA GLN A 144 -19.75 -21.12 -0.59
C GLN A 144 -18.62 -21.05 0.44
N THR A 145 -18.43 -19.91 1.10
CA THR A 145 -17.42 -19.77 2.16
C THR A 145 -17.72 -20.71 3.33
N LYS A 146 -18.99 -20.81 3.73
CA LYS A 146 -19.40 -21.72 4.81
C LYS A 146 -19.08 -23.16 4.47
N GLN A 147 -19.45 -23.63 3.27
CA GLN A 147 -19.15 -24.98 2.82
C GLN A 147 -17.65 -25.30 2.87
N ILE A 148 -16.81 -24.36 2.40
CA ILE A 148 -15.36 -24.53 2.46
C ILE A 148 -14.89 -24.64 3.91
N LEU A 149 -15.38 -23.79 4.80
CA LEU A 149 -15.00 -23.83 6.21
C LEU A 149 -15.46 -25.11 6.90
N GLU A 150 -16.65 -25.60 6.60
CA GLU A 150 -17.17 -26.88 7.10
C GLU A 150 -16.30 -28.06 6.63
N THR A 151 -15.94 -28.08 5.34
CA THR A 151 -15.04 -29.10 4.80
C THR A 151 -13.66 -29.07 5.46
N LEU A 152 -13.13 -27.86 5.71
CA LEU A 152 -11.83 -27.71 6.36
C LEU A 152 -11.87 -28.07 7.86
N ALA A 153 -13.01 -27.96 8.52
CA ALA A 153 -13.15 -28.32 9.93
C ALA A 153 -12.91 -29.83 10.17
N ASP A 154 -13.19 -30.64 9.17
CA ASP A 154 -12.96 -32.08 9.22
C ASP A 154 -11.51 -32.49 8.91
N GLU A 155 -10.71 -31.58 8.36
CA GLU A 155 -9.33 -31.83 7.96
C GLU A 155 -8.34 -31.24 8.98
N LYS A 156 -7.74 -32.07 9.84
CA LYS A 156 -6.88 -31.63 10.96
C LYS A 156 -5.62 -30.86 10.56
N ASP A 157 -5.13 -31.08 9.34
CA ASP A 157 -3.86 -30.48 8.86
C ASP A 157 -4.06 -29.21 8.02
N LYS A 158 -5.30 -28.88 7.68
CA LYS A 158 -5.60 -27.67 6.90
C LYS A 158 -6.06 -26.53 7.80
N LYS A 159 -5.71 -25.32 7.38
CA LYS A 159 -6.04 -24.07 8.09
C LYS A 159 -6.65 -23.08 7.11
N ALA A 160 -7.59 -22.27 7.60
CA ALA A 160 -8.15 -21.16 6.87
C ALA A 160 -7.63 -19.84 7.45
N ILE A 161 -7.36 -18.87 6.57
CA ILE A 161 -7.11 -17.49 6.96
C ILE A 161 -8.30 -16.67 6.48
N LEU A 162 -8.99 -16.03 7.41
CA LEU A 162 -10.08 -15.12 7.12
C LEU A 162 -9.57 -13.68 7.27
N PHE A 163 -9.58 -12.95 6.17
CA PHE A 163 -9.20 -11.54 6.18
C PHE A 163 -10.46 -10.67 6.21
N VAL A 164 -10.61 -9.87 7.26
CA VAL A 164 -11.74 -8.97 7.45
C VAL A 164 -11.20 -7.56 7.63
N SER A 165 -11.50 -6.66 6.70
CA SER A 165 -11.04 -5.27 6.73
C SER A 165 -11.85 -4.35 7.67
N ARG A 166 -12.61 -4.93 8.59
CA ARG A 166 -13.54 -4.23 9.48
C ARG A 166 -13.08 -4.29 10.93
N ARG A 167 -13.16 -3.17 11.64
CA ARG A 167 -12.97 -3.13 13.09
C ARG A 167 -14.34 -3.27 13.77
N GLY A 168 -14.41 -4.11 14.82
CA GLY A 168 -15.62 -4.37 15.57
C GLY A 168 -16.48 -5.51 14.97
N SER A 169 -17.38 -6.06 15.78
CA SER A 169 -18.29 -7.14 15.40
C SER A 169 -19.43 -6.66 14.51
N GLU A 170 -19.91 -5.42 14.72
CA GLU A 170 -21.03 -4.84 13.98
C GLU A 170 -20.78 -3.36 13.69
N SER A 171 -21.28 -2.87 12.55
CA SER A 171 -21.15 -1.48 12.16
C SER A 171 -22.44 -0.68 12.34
N PHE A 172 -23.56 -1.36 12.28
CA PHE A 172 -24.90 -0.81 12.53
C PHE A 172 -25.89 -1.96 12.66
N SER A 173 -26.98 -1.71 13.38
CA SER A 173 -28.17 -2.54 13.37
C SER A 173 -29.29 -1.83 12.62
N PHE A 174 -30.08 -2.57 11.89
CA PHE A 174 -31.26 -2.04 11.22
C PHE A 174 -32.47 -2.91 11.46
N CYS A 175 -33.63 -2.29 11.56
CA CYS A 175 -34.89 -2.99 11.66
C CYS A 175 -35.28 -3.58 10.30
N GLN A 176 -35.61 -4.86 10.27
CA GLN A 176 -36.00 -5.55 9.03
C GLN A 176 -37.35 -5.05 8.50
N ASP A 177 -38.25 -4.53 9.37
CA ASP A 177 -39.57 -4.08 8.98
C ASP A 177 -39.59 -2.65 8.48
N CYS A 178 -38.88 -1.74 9.16
CA CYS A 178 -38.93 -0.30 8.84
C CYS A 178 -37.61 0.28 8.34
N SER A 179 -36.55 -0.53 8.21
CA SER A 179 -35.20 -0.11 7.79
C SER A 179 -34.57 0.98 8.65
N HIS A 180 -35.08 1.23 9.86
CA HIS A 180 -34.47 2.16 10.79
C HIS A 180 -33.06 1.70 11.16
N ILE A 181 -32.09 2.60 11.10
CA ILE A 181 -30.69 2.34 11.43
C ILE A 181 -30.37 3.05 12.73
N GLU A 182 -30.01 2.28 13.75
CA GLU A 182 -29.45 2.84 14.97
C GLU A 182 -27.98 3.19 14.77
N ARG A 183 -27.60 4.40 15.17
CA ARG A 183 -26.22 4.91 15.12
C ARG A 183 -25.73 5.18 16.55
N CYS A 184 -24.51 4.77 16.83
CA CYS A 184 -23.80 5.23 18.03
C CYS A 184 -23.48 6.71 17.95
#